data_332b8a952bdada95ff0e4d0fcf2a4b6d
#
_entry.id   332b8a952bdada95ff0e4d0fcf2a4b6d
#
_cell.length_a   1.000
_cell.length_b   1.000
_cell.length_c   1.000
_cell.angle_alpha   90.00
_cell.angle_beta   90.00
_cell.angle_gamma   90.00
#
_symmetry.space_group_name_H-M   'P 1'
#
loop_
_entity.id
_entity.type
_entity.pdbx_description
1 polymer ?
#
loop_
_entity_poly.entity_id
_entity_poly.type
_entity_poly.pdbx_seq_one_letter_code
_entity_poly.pdbx_strand_id
1 'polypeptide(L)'
;MGRWFDAASALLGLCLTQHDEATAAMRLESAAEGKTPRELRKLWEILPDGSLSLLPLMAMLADTPHDPDAVSQASADFHEAVARALSDWILQLTGPDEADLPLCLAGGCFLNRRMTVRLISLLGRAGIHPLLSSAVPPGDGGVALGQAWLAALARREGALDGGDRVSP
;
A
#
# COMPACT_ATOMS: atom_id res chain seq x y z
N MET A 1 -1.00 -2.44 -5.69
CA MET A 1 -0.95 -1.03 -5.23
C MET A 1 0.14 -0.24 -5.96
N GLY A 2 1.38 -0.71 -6.09
CA GLY A 2 2.51 0.01 -6.73
C GLY A 2 2.17 0.62 -8.09
N ARG A 3 1.47 -0.12 -8.96
CA ARG A 3 1.06 0.37 -10.29
C ARG A 3 0.16 1.61 -10.26
N TRP A 4 -0.59 1.84 -9.19
CA TRP A 4 -1.38 3.07 -9.02
C TRP A 4 -0.48 4.28 -8.73
N PHE A 5 0.61 4.09 -7.98
CA PHE A 5 1.61 5.12 -7.77
C PHE A 5 2.36 5.47 -9.06
N ASP A 6 2.72 4.45 -9.86
CA ASP A 6 3.36 4.66 -11.16
C ASP A 6 2.43 5.45 -12.10
N ALA A 7 1.16 5.05 -12.19
CA ALA A 7 0.17 5.72 -13.03
C ALA A 7 -0.09 7.16 -12.57
N ALA A 8 -0.25 7.40 -11.27
CA ALA A 8 -0.45 8.75 -10.72
C ALA A 8 0.76 9.66 -11.00
N SER A 9 1.97 9.14 -10.81
CA SER A 9 3.21 9.88 -11.10
C SER A 9 3.33 10.24 -12.59
N ALA A 10 2.92 9.32 -13.48
CA ALA A 10 2.92 9.56 -14.92
C ALA A 10 1.85 10.59 -15.33
N LEU A 11 0.62 10.47 -14.82
CA LEU A 11 -0.47 11.41 -15.10
C LEU A 11 -0.14 12.85 -14.67
N LEU A 12 0.59 12.99 -13.56
CA LEU A 12 1.05 14.29 -13.06
C LEU A 12 2.35 14.77 -13.72
N GLY A 13 2.89 14.04 -14.70
CA GLY A 13 4.12 14.41 -15.41
C GLY A 13 5.41 14.28 -14.57
N LEU A 14 5.35 13.63 -13.42
CA LEU A 14 6.50 13.51 -12.50
C LEU A 14 7.49 12.43 -12.93
N CYS A 15 7.00 11.31 -13.47
CA CYS A 15 7.83 10.21 -13.93
C CYS A 15 7.14 9.42 -15.04
N LEU A 16 7.58 9.63 -16.29
CA LEU A 16 7.04 8.91 -17.44
C LEU A 16 7.81 7.60 -17.75
N THR A 17 9.09 7.57 -17.41
CA THR A 17 9.97 6.41 -17.58
C THR A 17 10.68 6.13 -16.27
N GLN A 18 10.70 4.87 -15.87
CA GLN A 18 11.32 4.46 -14.61
C GLN A 18 12.46 3.48 -14.92
N HIS A 19 13.67 3.80 -14.48
CA HIS A 19 14.87 2.95 -14.61
C HIS A 19 15.16 2.21 -13.30
N ASP A 20 14.87 2.86 -12.17
CA ASP A 20 15.06 2.29 -10.83
C ASP A 20 13.70 2.02 -10.18
N GLU A 21 13.64 0.98 -9.37
CA GLU A 21 12.44 0.61 -8.63
C GLU A 21 11.95 1.75 -7.72
N ALA A 22 10.64 1.91 -7.63
CA ALA A 22 9.95 2.89 -6.79
C ALA A 22 10.23 4.38 -7.09
N THR A 23 11.02 4.74 -8.10
CA THR A 23 11.33 6.14 -8.44
C THR A 23 10.07 6.98 -8.65
N ALA A 24 9.05 6.44 -9.34
CA ALA A 24 7.79 7.12 -9.59
C ALA A 24 7.05 7.43 -8.27
N ALA A 25 6.97 6.44 -7.38
CA ALA A 25 6.32 6.60 -6.07
C ALA A 25 7.07 7.62 -5.17
N MET A 26 8.41 7.59 -5.18
CA MET A 26 9.23 8.52 -4.42
C MET A 26 9.07 9.96 -4.93
N ARG A 27 9.04 10.19 -6.25
CA ARG A 27 8.79 11.51 -6.83
C ARG A 27 7.40 12.03 -6.48
N LEU A 28 6.39 11.17 -6.50
CA LEU A 28 5.03 11.51 -6.14
C LEU A 28 4.93 11.89 -4.65
N GLU A 29 5.59 11.17 -3.77
CA GLU A 29 5.64 11.48 -2.33
C GLU A 29 6.38 12.80 -2.08
N SER A 30 7.53 13.00 -2.71
CA SER A 30 8.30 14.25 -2.61
C SER A 30 7.50 15.45 -3.14
N ALA A 31 6.79 15.32 -4.26
CA ALA A 31 5.95 16.39 -4.78
C ALA A 31 4.82 16.81 -3.82
N ALA A 32 4.36 15.88 -2.97
CA ALA A 32 3.34 16.15 -1.96
C ALA A 32 3.88 16.85 -0.70
N GLU A 33 5.21 17.04 -0.59
CA GLU A 33 5.83 17.61 0.60
C GLU A 33 5.36 19.05 0.83
N GLY A 34 5.12 19.40 2.10
CA GLY A 34 4.61 20.73 2.48
C GLY A 34 3.15 20.99 2.15
N LYS A 35 2.46 20.11 1.42
CA LYS A 35 1.03 20.28 1.10
C LYS A 35 0.14 19.53 2.08
N THR A 36 -0.93 20.22 2.50
CA THR A 36 -2.06 19.61 3.22
C THR A 36 -3.08 19.14 2.18
N PRO A 37 -3.55 17.88 2.25
CA PRO A 37 -4.57 17.42 1.33
C PRO A 37 -5.87 18.19 1.51
N ARG A 38 -6.57 18.42 0.40
CA ARG A 38 -7.89 19.07 0.40
C ARG A 38 -8.93 18.12 0.99
N GLU A 39 -10.07 18.69 1.36
CA GLU A 39 -11.25 17.88 1.63
C GLU A 39 -11.79 17.35 0.30
N LEU A 40 -11.65 16.04 0.10
CA LEU A 40 -12.02 15.37 -1.15
C LEU A 40 -13.36 14.63 -0.96
N ARG A 41 -14.20 14.67 -1.99
CA ARG A 41 -15.26 13.70 -2.17
C ARG A 41 -14.64 12.29 -2.27
N LYS A 42 -15.46 11.26 -2.13
CA LYS A 42 -15.02 9.87 -2.33
C LYS A 42 -14.59 9.67 -3.80
N LEU A 43 -13.32 9.31 -4.00
CA LEU A 43 -12.67 9.10 -5.30
C LEU A 43 -12.26 7.64 -5.52
N TRP A 44 -12.95 6.71 -4.89
CA TRP A 44 -12.73 5.27 -5.02
C TRP A 44 -14.05 4.53 -4.93
N GLU A 45 -14.05 3.32 -5.42
CA GLU A 45 -15.19 2.41 -5.40
C GLU A 45 -14.75 1.05 -4.91
N ILE A 46 -15.60 0.39 -4.12
CA ILE A 46 -15.44 -1.02 -3.81
C ILE A 46 -16.47 -1.74 -4.67
N LEU A 47 -15.96 -2.56 -5.58
CA LEU A 47 -16.77 -3.24 -6.58
C LEU A 47 -17.53 -4.43 -5.97
N PRO A 48 -18.57 -4.96 -6.66
CA PRO A 48 -19.37 -6.09 -6.14
C PRO A 48 -18.56 -7.37 -5.90
N ASP A 49 -17.42 -7.53 -6.57
CA ASP A 49 -16.49 -8.65 -6.38
C ASP A 49 -15.52 -8.43 -5.20
N GLY A 50 -15.68 -7.34 -4.45
CA GLY A 50 -14.84 -6.97 -3.31
C GLY A 50 -13.52 -6.27 -3.71
N SER A 51 -13.25 -6.03 -4.98
CA SER A 51 -12.05 -5.33 -5.42
C SER A 51 -12.16 -3.81 -5.21
N LEU A 52 -11.02 -3.16 -4.92
CA LEU A 52 -10.91 -1.72 -4.78
C LEU A 52 -10.50 -1.08 -6.10
N SER A 53 -11.35 -0.19 -6.64
CA SER A 53 -11.07 0.62 -7.82
C SER A 53 -10.67 2.04 -7.44
N LEU A 54 -9.57 2.53 -7.99
CA LEU A 54 -9.10 3.91 -7.88
C LEU A 54 -9.28 4.70 -9.19
N LEU A 55 -10.08 4.19 -10.13
CA LEU A 55 -10.30 4.85 -11.42
C LEU A 55 -10.85 6.29 -11.29
N PRO A 56 -11.81 6.60 -10.37
CA PRO A 56 -12.24 7.98 -10.19
C PRO A 56 -11.11 8.92 -9.72
N LEU A 57 -10.17 8.40 -8.90
CA LEU A 57 -8.99 9.15 -8.49
C LEU A 57 -8.05 9.40 -9.68
N MET A 58 -7.82 8.40 -10.51
CA MET A 58 -6.99 8.56 -11.72
C MET A 58 -7.58 9.58 -12.69
N ALA A 59 -8.90 9.58 -12.86
CA ALA A 59 -9.59 10.58 -13.70
C ALA A 59 -9.35 12.00 -13.17
N MET A 60 -9.47 12.20 -11.87
CA MET A 60 -9.18 13.51 -11.24
C MET A 60 -7.72 13.94 -11.47
N LEU A 61 -6.76 13.01 -11.40
CA LEU A 61 -5.34 13.32 -11.63
C LEU A 61 -5.09 13.66 -13.11
N ALA A 62 -5.76 12.98 -14.05
CA ALA A 62 -5.63 13.26 -15.48
C ALA A 62 -6.11 14.67 -15.87
N ASP A 63 -7.09 15.22 -15.13
CA ASP A 63 -7.61 16.56 -15.33
C ASP A 63 -6.79 17.65 -14.58
N THR A 64 -5.73 17.26 -13.86
CA THR A 64 -4.91 18.20 -13.08
C THR A 64 -4.03 19.04 -14.02
N PRO A 65 -4.03 20.38 -13.90
CA PRO A 65 -3.07 21.23 -14.62
C PRO A 65 -1.61 20.85 -14.29
N HIS A 66 -0.76 20.90 -15.31
CA HIS A 66 0.67 20.57 -15.15
C HIS A 66 1.51 21.74 -14.61
N ASP A 67 0.93 22.62 -13.82
CA ASP A 67 1.70 23.61 -13.07
C ASP A 67 2.21 23.03 -11.73
N PRO A 68 3.35 23.49 -11.23
CA PRO A 68 4.01 22.89 -10.06
C PRO A 68 3.13 22.88 -8.78
N ASP A 69 2.31 23.91 -8.58
CA ASP A 69 1.46 24.00 -7.39
C ASP A 69 0.30 23.01 -7.45
N ALA A 70 -0.38 22.93 -8.61
CA ALA A 70 -1.45 21.97 -8.85
C ALA A 70 -0.95 20.52 -8.76
N VAL A 71 0.21 20.22 -9.33
CA VAL A 71 0.85 18.90 -9.26
C VAL A 71 1.17 18.52 -7.81
N SER A 72 1.75 19.44 -7.04
CA SER A 72 2.07 19.21 -5.62
C SER A 72 0.81 18.98 -4.79
N GLN A 73 -0.25 19.77 -5.04
CA GLN A 73 -1.52 19.60 -4.34
C GLN A 73 -2.20 18.28 -4.71
N ALA A 74 -2.25 17.93 -6.00
CA ALA A 74 -2.81 16.66 -6.47
C ALA A 74 -2.03 15.45 -5.94
N SER A 75 -0.71 15.56 -5.79
CA SER A 75 0.12 14.54 -5.16
C SER A 75 -0.25 14.32 -3.69
N ALA A 76 -0.51 15.40 -2.95
CA ALA A 76 -0.98 15.30 -1.55
C ALA A 76 -2.37 14.68 -1.46
N ASP A 77 -3.28 15.09 -2.33
CA ASP A 77 -4.64 14.58 -2.43
C ASP A 77 -4.68 13.09 -2.79
N PHE A 78 -3.80 12.65 -3.70
CA PHE A 78 -3.63 11.25 -4.04
C PHE A 78 -3.30 10.38 -2.82
N HIS A 79 -2.32 10.78 -2.02
CA HIS A 79 -1.93 10.01 -0.83
C HIS A 79 -3.06 9.93 0.20
N GLU A 80 -3.78 11.01 0.43
CA GLU A 80 -4.96 11.03 1.31
C GLU A 80 -6.07 10.13 0.79
N ALA A 81 -6.40 10.23 -0.50
CA ALA A 81 -7.45 9.43 -1.12
C ALA A 81 -7.12 7.93 -1.07
N VAL A 82 -5.87 7.54 -1.36
CA VAL A 82 -5.43 6.14 -1.28
C VAL A 82 -5.50 5.62 0.15
N ALA A 83 -5.05 6.39 1.15
CA ALA A 83 -5.14 5.98 2.55
C ALA A 83 -6.59 5.79 3.01
N ARG A 84 -7.50 6.69 2.61
CA ARG A 84 -8.94 6.55 2.89
C ARG A 84 -9.54 5.35 2.16
N ALA A 85 -9.21 5.16 0.89
CA ALA A 85 -9.70 4.05 0.09
C ALA A 85 -9.30 2.70 0.70
N LEU A 86 -8.05 2.56 1.12
CA LEU A 86 -7.56 1.37 1.82
C LEU A 86 -8.26 1.17 3.16
N SER A 87 -8.45 2.25 3.93
CA SER A 87 -9.18 2.18 5.20
C SER A 87 -10.61 1.70 5.01
N ASP A 88 -11.36 2.29 4.08
CA ASP A 88 -12.73 1.90 3.78
C ASP A 88 -12.80 0.44 3.31
N TRP A 89 -11.86 0.03 2.45
CA TRP A 89 -11.80 -1.32 1.92
C TRP A 89 -11.52 -2.35 3.02
N ILE A 90 -10.56 -2.08 3.91
CA ILE A 90 -10.24 -2.94 5.06
C ILE A 90 -11.46 -3.06 5.98
N LEU A 91 -12.11 -1.93 6.32
CA LEU A 91 -13.28 -1.92 7.20
C LEU A 91 -14.46 -2.70 6.60
N GLN A 92 -14.62 -2.70 5.28
CA GLN A 92 -15.65 -3.48 4.61
C GLN A 92 -15.33 -4.98 4.60
N LEU A 93 -14.06 -5.36 4.53
CA LEU A 93 -13.62 -6.75 4.55
C LEU A 93 -13.58 -7.35 5.96
N THR A 94 -13.40 -6.51 6.98
CA THR A 94 -13.34 -6.94 8.37
C THR A 94 -14.75 -7.15 8.89
N GLY A 95 -15.23 -8.39 8.79
CA GLY A 95 -16.51 -8.82 9.37
C GLY A 95 -16.43 -9.06 10.88
N PRO A 96 -17.56 -9.37 11.54
CA PRO A 96 -17.58 -9.68 12.97
C PRO A 96 -16.68 -10.86 13.35
N ASP A 97 -16.56 -11.84 12.46
CA ASP A 97 -15.77 -13.06 12.67
C ASP A 97 -14.25 -12.82 12.52
N GLU A 98 -13.84 -11.73 11.85
CA GLU A 98 -12.45 -11.34 11.68
C GLU A 98 -11.98 -10.26 12.66
N ALA A 99 -12.83 -9.80 13.57
CA ALA A 99 -12.51 -8.71 14.49
C ALA A 99 -11.29 -9.00 15.40
N ASP A 100 -11.06 -10.27 15.71
CA ASP A 100 -9.95 -10.73 16.55
C ASP A 100 -8.67 -11.08 15.75
N LEU A 101 -8.73 -11.03 14.41
CA LEU A 101 -7.58 -11.34 13.57
C LEU A 101 -6.62 -10.15 13.48
N PRO A 102 -5.31 -10.36 13.60
CA PRO A 102 -4.35 -9.27 13.45
C PRO A 102 -4.29 -8.80 11.99
N LEU A 103 -4.50 -7.51 11.76
CA LEU A 103 -4.28 -6.88 10.46
C LEU A 103 -2.78 -6.64 10.27
N CYS A 104 -2.18 -7.29 9.26
CA CYS A 104 -0.78 -7.09 8.92
C CYS A 104 -0.65 -6.25 7.64
N LEU A 105 0.15 -5.18 7.69
CA LEU A 105 0.49 -4.37 6.52
C LEU A 105 1.88 -4.75 6.02
N ALA A 106 1.95 -5.32 4.81
CA ALA A 106 3.20 -5.77 4.17
C ALA A 106 3.23 -5.37 2.69
N GLY A 107 4.43 -5.28 2.13
CA GLY A 107 4.69 -4.88 0.75
C GLY A 107 5.37 -3.51 0.65
N GLY A 108 6.08 -3.29 -0.47
CA GLY A 108 6.90 -2.08 -0.71
C GLY A 108 6.12 -0.76 -0.66
N CYS A 109 4.81 -0.78 -0.91
CA CYS A 109 3.98 0.43 -0.84
C CYS A 109 3.91 1.06 0.57
N PHE A 110 4.12 0.25 1.61
CA PHE A 110 4.13 0.73 3.00
C PHE A 110 5.45 1.41 3.40
N LEU A 111 6.43 1.46 2.50
CA LEU A 111 7.58 2.36 2.61
C LEU A 111 7.19 3.83 2.38
N ASN A 112 6.09 4.09 1.64
CA ASN A 112 5.54 5.43 1.50
C ASN A 112 5.00 5.89 2.85
N ARG A 113 5.75 6.78 3.48
CA ARG A 113 5.47 7.24 4.85
C ARG A 113 4.16 8.02 4.94
N ARG A 114 3.89 8.87 3.94
CA ARG A 114 2.71 9.74 3.95
C ARG A 114 1.42 8.92 3.95
N MET A 115 1.31 7.96 3.05
CA MET A 115 0.17 7.06 2.97
C MET A 115 0.07 6.19 4.23
N THR A 116 1.16 5.57 4.66
CA THR A 116 1.18 4.61 5.76
C THR A 116 0.77 5.25 7.09
N VAL A 117 1.35 6.41 7.44
CA VAL A 117 0.99 7.13 8.67
C VAL A 117 -0.49 7.52 8.65
N ARG A 118 -0.99 7.97 7.50
CA ARG A 118 -2.39 8.35 7.37
C ARG A 118 -3.33 7.16 7.51
N LEU A 119 -3.02 6.04 6.86
CA LEU A 119 -3.80 4.80 6.96
C LEU A 119 -3.87 4.30 8.41
N ILE A 120 -2.74 4.24 9.12
CA ILE A 120 -2.69 3.84 10.53
C ILE A 120 -3.59 4.75 11.38
N SER A 121 -3.53 6.06 11.14
CA SER A 121 -4.39 7.03 11.85
C SER A 121 -5.87 6.80 11.60
N LEU A 122 -6.28 6.46 10.37
CA LEU A 122 -7.67 6.18 10.01
C LEU A 122 -8.15 4.88 10.66
N LEU A 123 -7.38 3.82 10.54
CA LEU A 123 -7.69 2.52 11.15
C LEU A 123 -7.75 2.59 12.68
N GLY A 124 -6.82 3.33 13.30
CA GLY A 124 -6.82 3.54 14.75
C GLY A 124 -8.08 4.23 15.27
N ARG A 125 -8.68 5.15 14.50
CA ARG A 125 -9.97 5.77 14.84
C ARG A 125 -11.13 4.78 14.79
N ALA A 126 -11.00 3.72 13.99
CA ALA A 126 -11.95 2.63 13.90
C ALA A 126 -11.64 1.48 14.90
N GLY A 127 -10.65 1.65 15.79
CA GLY A 127 -10.25 0.64 16.76
C GLY A 127 -9.33 -0.45 16.21
N ILE A 128 -8.88 -0.34 14.96
CA ILE A 128 -7.99 -1.33 14.33
C ILE A 128 -6.54 -0.85 14.46
N HIS A 129 -5.69 -1.68 15.05
CA HIS A 129 -4.25 -1.41 15.23
C HIS A 129 -3.42 -2.35 14.36
N PRO A 130 -3.04 -1.93 13.15
CA PRO A 130 -2.33 -2.79 12.22
C PRO A 130 -0.90 -3.09 12.71
N LEU A 131 -0.43 -4.30 12.41
CA LEU A 131 0.95 -4.70 12.60
C LEU A 131 1.76 -4.31 11.37
N LEU A 132 2.87 -3.60 11.59
CA LEU A 132 3.87 -3.31 10.58
C LEU A 132 5.21 -3.91 11.00
N SER A 133 5.97 -4.38 10.01
CA SER A 133 7.34 -4.78 10.28
C SER A 133 8.19 -3.56 10.66
N SER A 134 8.86 -3.64 11.82
CA SER A 134 9.79 -2.61 12.29
C SER A 134 11.25 -3.03 12.21
N ALA A 135 11.52 -4.34 12.25
CA ALA A 135 12.87 -4.91 12.26
C ALA A 135 13.36 -5.35 10.87
N VAL A 136 12.43 -5.53 9.94
CA VAL A 136 12.71 -6.00 8.57
C VAL A 136 11.96 -5.11 7.60
N PRO A 137 12.50 -4.79 6.41
CA PRO A 137 11.76 -4.06 5.40
C PRO A 137 10.41 -4.73 5.08
N PRO A 138 9.32 -3.97 4.92
CA PRO A 138 7.99 -4.52 4.65
C PRO A 138 7.84 -5.09 3.22
N GLY A 139 8.79 -4.81 2.33
CA GLY A 139 8.85 -5.28 0.94
C GLY A 139 9.78 -6.46 0.72
N ASP A 140 10.30 -6.59 -0.51
CA ASP A 140 11.11 -7.72 -0.99
C ASP A 140 12.34 -8.01 -0.13
N GLY A 141 12.92 -6.99 0.49
CA GLY A 141 14.06 -7.16 1.42
C GLY A 141 13.75 -8.03 2.65
N GLY A 142 12.45 -8.22 2.99
CA GLY A 142 12.03 -9.08 4.09
C GLY A 142 11.70 -10.52 3.70
N VAL A 143 11.56 -10.82 2.41
CA VAL A 143 11.07 -12.12 1.91
C VAL A 143 11.98 -13.27 2.32
N ALA A 144 13.29 -13.11 2.18
CA ALA A 144 14.27 -14.17 2.52
C ALA A 144 14.19 -14.57 4.01
N LEU A 145 14.01 -13.61 4.91
CA LEU A 145 13.82 -13.91 6.34
C LEU A 145 12.51 -14.65 6.60
N GLY A 146 11.42 -14.23 5.94
CA GLY A 146 10.12 -14.91 6.03
C GLY A 146 10.18 -16.36 5.56
N GLN A 147 10.86 -16.61 4.43
CA GLN A 147 11.08 -17.96 3.91
C GLN A 147 11.91 -18.82 4.88
N ALA A 148 12.99 -18.28 5.42
CA ALA A 148 13.82 -18.99 6.41
C ALA A 148 13.03 -19.32 7.68
N TRP A 149 12.19 -18.39 8.15
CA TRP A 149 11.32 -18.59 9.30
C TRP A 149 10.30 -19.71 9.06
N LEU A 150 9.60 -19.68 7.93
CA LEU A 150 8.63 -20.73 7.56
C LEU A 150 9.30 -22.10 7.43
N ALA A 151 10.49 -22.18 6.83
CA ALA A 151 11.25 -23.42 6.75
C ALA A 151 11.65 -23.96 8.14
N ALA A 152 12.04 -23.07 9.07
CA ALA A 152 12.35 -23.45 10.44
C ALA A 152 11.12 -23.98 11.20
N LEU A 153 9.95 -23.35 11.01
CA LEU A 153 8.69 -23.82 11.59
C LEU A 153 8.29 -25.19 11.02
N ALA A 154 8.31 -25.36 9.70
CA ALA A 154 7.97 -26.62 9.04
C ALA A 154 8.86 -27.79 9.51
N ARG A 155 10.16 -27.54 9.76
CA ARG A 155 11.04 -28.55 10.37
C ARG A 155 10.66 -28.91 11.80
N ARG A 156 10.26 -27.90 12.59
CA ARG A 156 9.82 -28.16 13.99
C ARG A 156 8.53 -28.97 14.06
N GLU A 157 7.64 -28.81 13.09
CA GLU A 157 6.35 -29.50 13.00
C GLU A 157 6.46 -30.85 12.27
N GLY A 158 7.64 -31.27 11.81
CA GLY A 158 7.87 -32.53 11.08
C GLY A 158 7.32 -32.49 9.62
N ALA A 159 6.86 -31.35 9.15
CA ALA A 159 6.26 -31.24 7.82
C ALA A 159 7.27 -31.35 6.66
N LEU A 160 8.59 -31.28 6.94
CA LEU A 160 9.67 -31.37 5.93
C LEU A 160 10.43 -32.72 5.99
N ASP A 161 10.12 -33.64 6.94
CA ASP A 161 10.78 -34.95 7.03
C ASP A 161 10.22 -36.00 6.06
N GLY A 162 9.28 -35.65 5.19
CA GLY A 162 8.61 -36.53 4.21
C GLY A 162 9.23 -36.57 2.80
N GLY A 163 10.42 -36.05 2.59
CA GLY A 163 11.11 -36.02 1.29
C GLY A 163 12.18 -37.12 1.19
N ASP A 164 11.87 -38.18 0.46
CA ASP A 164 12.72 -39.17 -0.21
C ASP A 164 14.20 -39.29 0.31
N ARG A 165 14.44 -40.26 1.16
CA ARG A 165 15.74 -40.89 1.18
C ARG A 165 15.91 -41.59 -0.17
N VAL A 166 16.60 -40.94 -1.08
CA VAL A 166 17.20 -41.64 -2.23
C VAL A 166 18.16 -42.64 -1.64
N SER A 167 17.74 -43.90 -1.66
CA SER A 167 18.62 -45.03 -1.29
C SER A 167 19.73 -45.17 -2.33
N PRO A 168 20.96 -45.57 -1.93
CA PRO A 168 22.13 -45.64 -2.79
C PRO A 168 22.01 -46.68 -3.89
#